data_078f58c3092d6ceecc174509543af6f3
#
_entry.id   078f58c3092d6ceecc174509543af6f3
#
_cell.length_a   1.000
_cell.length_b   1.000
_cell.length_c   1.000
_cell.angle_alpha   90.00
_cell.angle_beta   90.00
_cell.angle_gamma   90.00
#
_symmetry.space_group_name_H-M   'P 1'
#
loop_
_entity.id
_entity.type
_entity.pdbx_description
1 polymer ?
#
loop_
_entity_poly.entity_id
_entity_poly.type
_entity_poly.pdbx_seq_one_letter_code
_entity_poly.pdbx_strand_id
1 'polypeptide(L)'
;FLKPDQVANSLELLPPPPQPGSAQFNYDEAQYKWGKMQRITPRGKQAAEDANLGGVGLSNAFSEAFGIKISKEETPEIYTLISRMQEDAGDLSTRSAKNYYMRMRPFMLFGEQSLTPGAEKWLATNGSYPSGHTAIGWATALVLAEINIDRQNEILKRGFEFGQSRVICGVHYQSDVDAGRVVASGLVARLHADEGFCTQLAKAKKEFAKLKKAGKVK
;
A
#
# COMPACT_ATOMS: atom_id res chain seq x y z
N PHE A 1 7.26 -13.35 4.69
CA PHE A 1 7.29 -14.58 3.89
C PHE A 1 8.62 -14.75 3.17
N LEU A 2 9.06 -13.76 2.43
CA LEU A 2 10.21 -13.84 1.53
C LEU A 2 11.50 -13.33 2.19
N LYS A 3 12.65 -13.78 1.67
CA LYS A 3 13.96 -13.22 1.97
C LYS A 3 14.31 -12.12 0.96
N PRO A 4 15.26 -11.21 1.27
CA PRO A 4 15.64 -10.14 0.37
C PRO A 4 16.07 -10.57 -1.05
N ASP A 5 16.72 -11.73 -1.15
CA ASP A 5 17.19 -12.32 -2.41
C ASP A 5 16.10 -13.06 -3.23
N GLN A 6 14.91 -13.19 -2.65
CA GLN A 6 13.76 -13.84 -3.29
C GLN A 6 12.77 -12.86 -3.91
N VAL A 7 12.92 -11.56 -3.67
CA VAL A 7 12.03 -10.53 -4.19
C VAL A 7 12.62 -9.94 -5.47
N ALA A 8 11.75 -9.61 -6.43
CA ALA A 8 12.18 -8.96 -7.66
C ALA A 8 12.90 -7.63 -7.38
N ASN A 9 14.00 -7.39 -8.09
CA ASN A 9 14.75 -6.15 -7.98
C ASN A 9 13.96 -4.98 -8.55
N SER A 10 13.46 -4.10 -7.68
CA SER A 10 12.64 -2.95 -8.11
C SER A 10 13.40 -1.95 -8.99
N LEU A 11 14.73 -1.90 -8.88
CA LEU A 11 15.57 -1.03 -9.74
C LEU A 11 15.61 -1.53 -11.20
N GLU A 12 15.52 -2.83 -11.41
CA GLU A 12 15.47 -3.43 -12.74
C GLU A 12 14.06 -3.45 -13.34
N LEU A 13 13.06 -3.61 -12.46
CA LEU A 13 11.66 -3.71 -12.85
C LEU A 13 11.07 -2.35 -13.27
N LEU A 14 11.46 -1.27 -12.59
CA LEU A 14 10.84 0.04 -12.72
C LEU A 14 11.66 0.97 -13.63
N PRO A 15 11.00 1.81 -14.45
CA PRO A 15 11.70 2.92 -15.10
C PRO A 15 12.20 3.92 -14.04
N PRO A 16 13.18 4.78 -14.39
CA PRO A 16 13.60 5.88 -13.52
C PRO A 16 12.42 6.79 -13.14
N PRO A 17 12.43 7.38 -11.93
CA PRO A 17 11.40 8.35 -11.54
C PRO A 17 11.44 9.58 -12.47
N PRO A 18 10.27 10.21 -12.74
CA PRO A 18 10.20 11.41 -13.57
C PRO A 18 11.14 12.51 -13.12
N GLN A 19 11.85 13.10 -14.07
CA GLN A 19 12.79 14.21 -13.81
C GLN A 19 12.07 15.55 -13.89
N PRO A 20 12.46 16.55 -13.08
CA PRO A 20 11.95 17.91 -13.18
C PRO A 20 11.97 18.44 -14.62
N GLY A 21 10.89 19.07 -15.05
CA GLY A 21 10.70 19.58 -16.41
C GLY A 21 10.17 18.55 -17.42
N SER A 22 10.07 17.26 -17.08
CA SER A 22 9.42 16.27 -17.93
C SER A 22 7.88 16.38 -17.84
N ALA A 23 7.17 15.91 -18.89
CA ALA A 23 5.71 15.86 -18.89
C ALA A 23 5.15 15.02 -17.72
N GLN A 24 5.83 13.93 -17.39
CA GLN A 24 5.45 13.07 -16.25
C GLN A 24 5.64 13.78 -14.92
N PHE A 25 6.70 14.58 -14.74
CA PHE A 25 6.90 15.36 -13.53
C PHE A 25 5.88 16.50 -13.43
N ASN A 26 5.50 17.14 -14.54
CA ASN A 26 4.42 18.13 -14.54
C ASN A 26 3.08 17.49 -14.10
N TYR A 27 2.83 16.25 -14.48
CA TYR A 27 1.68 15.49 -13.99
C TYR A 27 1.78 15.21 -12.47
N ASP A 28 2.95 14.81 -11.98
CA ASP A 28 3.21 14.65 -10.54
C ASP A 28 2.89 15.94 -9.75
N GLU A 29 3.31 17.10 -10.26
CA GLU A 29 3.01 18.40 -9.64
C GLU A 29 1.52 18.72 -9.66
N ALA A 30 0.83 18.45 -10.77
CA ALA A 30 -0.62 18.63 -10.87
C ALA A 30 -1.36 17.77 -9.85
N GLN A 31 -0.96 16.50 -9.70
CA GLN A 31 -1.53 15.58 -8.71
C GLN A 31 -1.21 15.99 -7.27
N TYR A 32 -0.02 16.54 -7.00
CA TYR A 32 0.32 17.09 -5.70
C TYR A 32 -0.61 18.27 -5.33
N LYS A 33 -0.83 19.19 -6.27
CA LYS A 33 -1.75 20.33 -6.09
C LYS A 33 -3.20 19.86 -5.85
N TRP A 34 -3.66 18.89 -6.64
CA TRP A 34 -4.96 18.26 -6.41
C TRP A 34 -5.04 17.62 -5.02
N GLY A 35 -4.02 16.88 -4.61
CA GLY A 35 -3.96 16.24 -3.29
C GLY A 35 -4.07 17.25 -2.15
N LYS A 36 -3.43 18.41 -2.27
CA LYS A 36 -3.57 19.49 -1.28
C LYS A 36 -5.01 19.96 -1.11
N MET A 37 -5.75 20.11 -2.21
CA MET A 37 -7.17 20.51 -2.16
C MET A 37 -8.03 19.45 -1.46
N GLN A 38 -7.64 18.17 -1.52
CA GLN A 38 -8.38 17.11 -0.85
C GLN A 38 -8.19 17.08 0.67
N ARG A 39 -7.13 17.70 1.21
CA ARG A 39 -6.81 17.66 2.65
C ARG A 39 -7.91 18.20 3.55
N ILE A 40 -8.70 19.18 3.09
CA ILE A 40 -9.80 19.81 3.82
C ILE A 40 -11.15 19.09 3.62
N THR A 41 -11.18 17.99 2.90
CA THR A 41 -12.38 17.18 2.63
C THR A 41 -12.41 15.93 3.52
N PRO A 42 -13.52 15.17 3.55
CA PRO A 42 -13.53 13.84 4.21
C PRO A 42 -12.45 12.89 3.70
N ARG A 43 -12.02 13.04 2.43
CA ARG A 43 -10.94 12.27 1.84
C ARG A 43 -9.57 12.57 2.50
N GLY A 44 -9.36 13.81 2.93
CA GLY A 44 -8.16 14.19 3.70
C GLY A 44 -8.09 13.48 5.05
N LYS A 45 -9.23 13.39 5.77
CA LYS A 45 -9.30 12.62 7.03
C LYS A 45 -8.92 11.15 6.80
N GLN A 46 -9.54 10.52 5.81
CA GLN A 46 -9.21 9.14 5.44
C GLN A 46 -7.72 8.98 5.07
N ALA A 47 -7.13 9.96 4.36
CA ALA A 47 -5.72 9.90 3.99
C ALA A 47 -4.79 9.97 5.20
N ALA A 48 -5.14 10.75 6.22
CA ALA A 48 -4.41 10.80 7.48
C ALA A 48 -4.50 9.48 8.27
N GLU A 49 -5.67 8.86 8.29
CA GLU A 49 -5.90 7.53 8.90
C GLU A 49 -5.10 6.44 8.18
N ASP A 50 -5.09 6.46 6.85
CA ASP A 50 -4.33 5.53 6.00
C ASP A 50 -2.80 5.64 6.17
N ALA A 51 -2.32 6.73 6.71
CA ALA A 51 -0.90 6.88 7.01
C ALA A 51 -0.43 5.95 8.13
N ASN A 52 -1.34 5.47 8.96
CA ASN A 52 -1.03 4.56 10.05
C ASN A 52 -1.06 3.09 9.58
N LEU A 53 0.10 2.46 9.51
CA LEU A 53 0.25 1.02 9.23
C LEU A 53 0.39 0.18 10.51
N GLY A 54 0.65 0.83 11.65
CA GLY A 54 0.94 0.16 12.91
C GLY A 54 -0.32 -0.44 13.56
N GLY A 55 -0.12 -1.48 14.37
CA GLY A 55 -1.19 -2.11 15.13
C GLY A 55 -2.32 -2.62 14.25
N VAL A 56 -3.49 -1.98 14.34
CA VAL A 56 -4.69 -2.33 13.56
C VAL A 56 -4.96 -1.39 12.37
N GLY A 57 -4.05 -0.46 12.07
CA GLY A 57 -4.28 0.56 11.03
C GLY A 57 -4.60 -0.02 9.67
N LEU A 58 -3.75 -0.91 9.16
CA LEU A 58 -3.99 -1.58 7.87
C LEU A 58 -5.28 -2.42 7.88
N SER A 59 -5.51 -3.20 8.94
CA SER A 59 -6.70 -4.03 9.09
C SER A 59 -7.99 -3.21 9.08
N ASN A 60 -8.01 -2.11 9.84
CA ASN A 60 -9.16 -1.21 9.88
C ASN A 60 -9.44 -0.57 8.52
N ALA A 61 -8.39 -0.19 7.79
CA ALA A 61 -8.53 0.42 6.48
C ALA A 61 -9.29 -0.47 5.48
N PHE A 62 -9.16 -1.78 5.58
CA PHE A 62 -9.77 -2.73 4.65
C PHE A 62 -11.03 -3.44 5.17
N SER A 63 -11.31 -3.39 6.48
CA SER A 63 -12.41 -4.15 7.11
C SER A 63 -13.78 -3.89 6.49
N GLU A 64 -14.12 -2.63 6.21
CA GLU A 64 -15.40 -2.26 5.60
C GLU A 64 -15.51 -2.79 4.17
N ALA A 65 -14.49 -2.56 3.33
CA ALA A 65 -14.45 -3.03 1.96
C ALA A 65 -14.46 -4.56 1.89
N PHE A 66 -13.80 -5.24 2.81
CA PHE A 66 -13.75 -6.69 2.90
C PHE A 66 -15.07 -7.32 3.38
N GLY A 67 -15.91 -6.57 4.10
CA GLY A 67 -17.24 -6.99 4.55
C GLY A 67 -17.27 -7.68 5.91
N ILE A 68 -16.14 -7.75 6.62
CA ILE A 68 -16.03 -8.20 8.01
C ILE A 68 -14.81 -7.51 8.64
N LYS A 69 -14.87 -7.29 9.97
CA LYS A 69 -13.75 -6.74 10.71
C LYS A 69 -12.54 -7.68 10.67
N ILE A 70 -11.41 -7.15 10.19
CA ILE A 70 -10.15 -7.87 10.18
C ILE A 70 -9.43 -7.61 11.50
N SER A 71 -9.30 -8.62 12.34
CA SER A 71 -8.64 -8.51 13.65
C SER A 71 -8.06 -9.84 14.11
N LYS A 72 -7.20 -9.79 15.13
CA LYS A 72 -6.64 -11.01 15.75
C LYS A 72 -7.70 -11.89 16.39
N GLU A 73 -8.77 -11.28 16.88
CA GLU A 73 -9.84 -11.95 17.60
C GLU A 73 -10.88 -12.57 16.68
N GLU A 74 -11.28 -11.86 15.62
CA GLU A 74 -12.38 -12.26 14.75
C GLU A 74 -11.94 -13.02 13.50
N THR A 75 -10.77 -12.66 12.96
CA THR A 75 -10.21 -13.19 11.69
C THR A 75 -8.70 -13.43 11.80
N PRO A 76 -8.24 -14.25 12.76
CA PRO A 76 -6.81 -14.41 13.06
C PRO A 76 -5.95 -14.85 11.87
N GLU A 77 -6.46 -15.70 10.98
CA GLU A 77 -5.69 -16.19 9.84
C GLU A 77 -5.56 -15.13 8.74
N ILE A 78 -6.63 -14.35 8.49
CA ILE A 78 -6.61 -13.23 7.55
C ILE A 78 -5.72 -12.12 8.10
N TYR A 79 -5.84 -11.77 9.39
CA TYR A 79 -5.01 -10.79 10.06
C TYR A 79 -3.52 -11.16 9.97
N THR A 80 -3.18 -12.42 10.26
CA THR A 80 -1.82 -12.93 10.18
C THR A 80 -1.26 -12.84 8.76
N LEU A 81 -2.06 -13.20 7.75
CA LEU A 81 -1.67 -13.13 6.35
C LEU A 81 -1.25 -11.73 5.94
N ILE A 82 -2.15 -10.74 6.12
CA ILE A 82 -1.86 -9.36 5.71
C ILE A 82 -0.74 -8.71 6.54
N SER A 83 -0.64 -9.05 7.83
CA SER A 83 0.42 -8.52 8.70
C SER A 83 1.80 -9.01 8.28
N ARG A 84 1.93 -10.29 7.91
CA ARG A 84 3.20 -10.85 7.44
C ARG A 84 3.65 -10.32 6.08
N MET A 85 2.70 -9.92 5.23
CA MET A 85 3.00 -9.35 3.91
C MET A 85 3.55 -7.91 3.98
N GLN A 86 3.41 -7.21 5.10
CA GLN A 86 3.77 -5.79 5.17
C GLN A 86 5.26 -5.52 4.90
N GLU A 87 6.15 -6.35 5.45
CA GLU A 87 7.59 -6.21 5.22
C GLU A 87 7.95 -6.56 3.78
N ASP A 88 7.41 -7.67 3.26
CA ASP A 88 7.63 -8.08 1.88
C ASP A 88 7.22 -6.98 0.90
N ALA A 89 6.05 -6.35 1.12
CA ALA A 89 5.51 -5.35 0.23
C ALA A 89 6.09 -3.94 0.45
N GLY A 90 6.24 -3.52 1.69
CA GLY A 90 6.64 -2.14 2.00
C GLY A 90 8.12 -1.88 1.88
N ASP A 91 8.93 -2.82 2.32
CA ASP A 91 10.39 -2.68 2.34
C ASP A 91 11.06 -3.54 1.26
N LEU A 92 10.93 -4.86 1.31
CA LEU A 92 11.70 -5.73 0.41
C LEU A 92 11.45 -5.42 -1.07
N SER A 93 10.18 -5.26 -1.47
CA SER A 93 9.83 -5.01 -2.88
C SER A 93 10.24 -3.61 -3.39
N THR A 94 10.49 -2.65 -2.50
CA THR A 94 10.77 -1.26 -2.88
C THR A 94 12.21 -0.83 -2.64
N ARG A 95 12.96 -1.58 -1.84
CA ARG A 95 14.24 -1.20 -1.25
C ARG A 95 15.30 -0.81 -2.27
N SER A 96 15.51 -1.60 -3.31
CA SER A 96 16.60 -1.35 -4.28
C SER A 96 16.42 -0.04 -5.04
N ALA A 97 15.23 0.24 -5.57
CA ALA A 97 14.95 1.51 -6.23
C ALA A 97 14.96 2.69 -5.25
N LYS A 98 14.39 2.53 -4.04
CA LYS A 98 14.44 3.57 -3.00
C LYS A 98 15.84 4.00 -2.66
N ASN A 99 16.73 3.03 -2.41
CA ASN A 99 18.10 3.28 -2.00
C ASN A 99 18.94 3.86 -3.16
N TYR A 100 18.66 3.45 -4.39
CA TYR A 100 19.39 3.95 -5.55
C TYR A 100 19.00 5.38 -5.91
N TYR A 101 17.69 5.66 -6.03
CA TYR A 101 17.24 6.97 -6.49
C TYR A 101 17.20 8.02 -5.39
N MET A 102 16.99 7.63 -4.13
CA MET A 102 16.85 8.55 -2.99
C MET A 102 16.00 9.79 -3.34
N ARG A 103 14.92 9.56 -4.12
CA ARG A 103 14.09 10.63 -4.65
C ARG A 103 13.57 11.51 -3.52
N MET A 104 13.79 12.83 -3.65
CA MET A 104 13.28 13.82 -2.69
C MET A 104 11.74 13.79 -2.67
N ARG A 105 11.15 13.84 -1.48
CA ARG A 105 9.69 13.81 -1.32
C ARG A 105 9.04 15.15 -1.64
N PRO A 106 7.73 15.17 -2.05
CA PRO A 106 7.04 16.40 -2.43
C PRO A 106 7.09 17.49 -1.35
N PHE A 107 6.80 17.17 -0.08
CA PHE A 107 6.81 18.14 1.00
C PHE A 107 8.19 18.82 1.17
N MET A 108 9.27 18.11 0.92
CA MET A 108 10.63 18.66 0.95
C MET A 108 10.91 19.53 -0.28
N LEU A 109 10.55 19.06 -1.49
CA LEU A 109 10.81 19.77 -2.73
C LEU A 109 10.06 21.10 -2.80
N PHE A 110 8.79 21.10 -2.35
CA PHE A 110 7.94 22.29 -2.38
C PHE A 110 8.05 23.16 -1.10
N GLY A 111 8.83 22.72 -0.10
CA GLY A 111 8.99 23.46 1.17
C GLY A 111 7.68 23.60 1.94
N GLU A 112 6.79 22.63 1.85
CA GLU A 112 5.45 22.68 2.43
C GLU A 112 5.25 21.55 3.45
N GLN A 113 4.46 21.81 4.49
CA GLN A 113 4.13 20.79 5.47
C GLN A 113 3.19 19.73 4.86
N SER A 114 3.47 18.46 5.15
CA SER A 114 2.60 17.34 4.80
C SER A 114 1.36 17.26 5.70
N LEU A 115 0.39 16.42 5.35
CA LEU A 115 -0.77 16.13 6.21
C LEU A 115 -0.38 15.33 7.46
N THR A 116 0.82 14.73 7.47
CA THR A 116 1.33 13.88 8.56
C THR A 116 2.70 14.37 9.06
N PRO A 117 2.78 15.58 9.67
CA PRO A 117 4.04 16.23 9.99
C PRO A 117 4.90 15.44 10.98
N GLY A 118 4.31 14.63 11.85
CA GLY A 118 5.03 13.78 12.79
C GLY A 118 5.92 12.71 12.12
N ALA A 119 5.63 12.35 10.87
CA ALA A 119 6.42 11.38 10.10
C ALA A 119 7.52 12.02 9.24
N GLU A 120 7.53 13.34 9.05
CA GLU A 120 8.38 14.02 8.07
C GLU A 120 9.88 13.81 8.35
N LYS A 121 10.29 13.88 9.62
CA LYS A 121 11.70 13.68 10.02
C LYS A 121 12.24 12.34 9.54
N TRP A 122 11.48 11.27 9.72
CA TRP A 122 11.85 9.94 9.25
C TRP A 122 11.74 9.82 7.74
N LEU A 123 10.65 10.34 7.16
CA LEU A 123 10.42 10.29 5.71
C LEU A 123 11.49 11.05 4.92
N ALA A 124 12.06 12.11 5.48
CA ALA A 124 13.14 12.88 4.84
C ALA A 124 14.44 12.08 4.63
N THR A 125 14.66 11.02 5.41
CA THR A 125 15.84 10.15 5.31
C THR A 125 15.61 8.92 4.42
N ASN A 126 14.42 8.79 3.81
CA ASN A 126 14.03 7.62 3.03
C ASN A 126 13.48 8.05 1.67
N GLY A 127 14.02 7.53 0.56
CA GLY A 127 13.61 7.87 -0.79
C GLY A 127 12.11 7.67 -1.04
N SER A 128 11.49 8.56 -1.84
CA SER A 128 10.05 8.48 -2.09
C SER A 128 9.66 7.40 -3.11
N TYR A 129 10.52 7.05 -4.05
CA TYR A 129 10.20 6.18 -5.19
C TYR A 129 10.77 4.76 -5.05
N PRO A 130 9.93 3.72 -5.22
CA PRO A 130 8.48 3.71 -5.26
C PRO A 130 7.83 3.80 -3.86
N SER A 131 6.50 4.02 -3.80
CA SER A 131 5.78 4.12 -2.52
C SER A 131 5.58 2.78 -1.83
N GLY A 132 6.22 2.59 -0.66
CA GLY A 132 6.06 1.38 0.16
C GLY A 132 4.65 1.25 0.76
N HIS A 133 4.04 2.34 1.24
CA HIS A 133 2.65 2.33 1.70
C HIS A 133 1.68 1.86 0.60
N THR A 134 1.87 2.37 -0.62
CA THR A 134 1.06 1.93 -1.75
C THR A 134 1.27 0.45 -2.06
N ALA A 135 2.52 -0.02 -2.02
CA ALA A 135 2.82 -1.43 -2.23
C ALA A 135 2.13 -2.32 -1.19
N ILE A 136 2.16 -1.94 0.09
CA ILE A 136 1.43 -2.65 1.16
C ILE A 136 -0.07 -2.68 0.88
N GLY A 137 -0.68 -1.52 0.64
CA GLY A 137 -2.13 -1.42 0.43
C GLY A 137 -2.60 -2.18 -0.81
N TRP A 138 -1.85 -2.09 -1.92
CA TRP A 138 -2.21 -2.77 -3.16
C TRP A 138 -2.04 -4.29 -3.06
N ALA A 139 -0.93 -4.79 -2.50
CA ALA A 139 -0.74 -6.21 -2.24
C ALA A 139 -1.84 -6.76 -1.32
N THR A 140 -2.19 -6.02 -0.26
CA THR A 140 -3.31 -6.38 0.64
C THR A 140 -4.63 -6.46 -0.11
N ALA A 141 -4.93 -5.48 -0.96
CA ALA A 141 -6.16 -5.47 -1.76
C ALA A 141 -6.25 -6.66 -2.73
N LEU A 142 -5.16 -6.97 -3.43
CA LEU A 142 -5.10 -8.10 -4.36
C LEU A 142 -5.40 -9.43 -3.64
N VAL A 143 -4.76 -9.66 -2.49
CA VAL A 143 -4.93 -10.91 -1.72
C VAL A 143 -6.31 -10.97 -1.04
N LEU A 144 -6.82 -9.87 -0.51
CA LEU A 144 -8.18 -9.84 0.07
C LEU A 144 -9.27 -10.04 -1.00
N ALA A 145 -9.08 -9.50 -2.21
CA ALA A 145 -10.00 -9.71 -3.34
C ALA A 145 -10.05 -11.19 -3.78
N GLU A 146 -8.91 -11.89 -3.70
CA GLU A 146 -8.84 -13.34 -3.94
C GLU A 146 -9.58 -14.16 -2.87
N ILE A 147 -9.60 -13.68 -1.61
CA ILE A 147 -10.32 -14.36 -0.51
C ILE A 147 -11.82 -14.08 -0.59
N ASN A 148 -12.23 -12.84 -0.84
CA ASN A 148 -13.63 -12.43 -0.94
C ASN A 148 -13.94 -11.89 -2.35
N ILE A 149 -14.16 -12.80 -3.28
CA ILE A 149 -14.43 -12.47 -4.68
C ILE A 149 -15.73 -11.68 -4.88
N ASP A 150 -16.71 -11.86 -4.00
CA ASP A 150 -17.99 -11.16 -4.11
C ASP A 150 -17.86 -9.65 -3.90
N ARG A 151 -16.82 -9.22 -3.20
CA ARG A 151 -16.50 -7.81 -2.91
C ARG A 151 -15.20 -7.34 -3.54
N GLN A 152 -14.74 -8.03 -4.59
CA GLN A 152 -13.46 -7.69 -5.23
C GLN A 152 -13.37 -6.23 -5.68
N ASN A 153 -14.47 -5.66 -6.19
CA ASN A 153 -14.49 -4.29 -6.70
C ASN A 153 -14.28 -3.26 -5.58
N GLU A 154 -14.98 -3.43 -4.46
CA GLU A 154 -14.86 -2.56 -3.28
C GLU A 154 -13.47 -2.67 -2.66
N ILE A 155 -12.93 -3.89 -2.57
CA ILE A 155 -11.60 -4.15 -2.02
C ILE A 155 -10.52 -3.53 -2.90
N LEU A 156 -10.57 -3.75 -4.22
CA LEU A 156 -9.58 -3.19 -5.15
C LEU A 156 -9.69 -1.66 -5.22
N LYS A 157 -10.90 -1.10 -5.22
CA LYS A 157 -11.11 0.35 -5.11
C LYS A 157 -10.47 0.90 -3.84
N ARG A 158 -10.69 0.24 -2.69
CA ARG A 158 -10.09 0.65 -1.42
C ARG A 158 -8.57 0.62 -1.46
N GLY A 159 -7.97 -0.42 -2.05
CA GLY A 159 -6.52 -0.51 -2.25
C GLY A 159 -5.98 0.60 -3.15
N PHE A 160 -6.71 0.97 -4.19
CA PHE A 160 -6.38 2.11 -5.04
C PHE A 160 -6.39 3.43 -4.25
N GLU A 161 -7.45 3.68 -3.49
CA GLU A 161 -7.62 4.86 -2.64
C GLU A 161 -6.54 4.94 -1.55
N PHE A 162 -6.14 3.80 -0.98
CA PHE A 162 -5.08 3.73 0.03
C PHE A 162 -3.75 4.26 -0.51
N GLY A 163 -3.40 3.91 -1.75
CA GLY A 163 -2.24 4.48 -2.44
C GLY A 163 -2.40 5.99 -2.67
N GLN A 164 -3.57 6.44 -3.18
CA GLN A 164 -3.84 7.86 -3.43
C GLN A 164 -3.79 8.72 -2.17
N SER A 165 -4.06 8.14 -1.01
CA SER A 165 -3.88 8.81 0.28
C SER A 165 -2.47 9.36 0.47
N ARG A 166 -1.45 8.76 -0.14
CA ARG A 166 -0.06 9.23 -0.02
C ARG A 166 0.21 10.50 -0.81
N VAL A 167 -0.48 10.67 -1.96
CA VAL A 167 -0.46 11.92 -2.74
C VAL A 167 -1.17 13.04 -1.96
N ILE A 168 -2.33 12.73 -1.38
CA ILE A 168 -3.10 13.67 -0.56
C ILE A 168 -2.29 14.12 0.66
N CYS A 169 -1.62 13.19 1.34
CA CYS A 169 -0.71 13.52 2.44
C CYS A 169 0.47 14.41 1.99
N GLY A 170 0.83 14.41 0.70
CA GLY A 170 1.95 15.18 0.17
C GLY A 170 3.32 14.57 0.46
N VAL A 171 3.37 13.27 0.73
CA VAL A 171 4.60 12.53 1.04
C VAL A 171 5.10 11.67 -0.12
N HIS A 172 4.29 11.49 -1.15
CA HIS A 172 4.63 10.79 -2.39
C HIS A 172 4.05 11.51 -3.61
N TYR A 173 4.75 11.38 -4.75
CA TYR A 173 4.24 11.77 -6.06
C TYR A 173 3.30 10.70 -6.62
N GLN A 174 2.50 11.06 -7.63
CA GLN A 174 1.63 10.08 -8.31
C GLN A 174 2.45 8.95 -8.92
N SER A 175 3.55 9.26 -9.56
CA SER A 175 4.47 8.25 -10.14
C SER A 175 5.06 7.29 -9.10
N ASP A 176 5.32 7.74 -7.85
CA ASP A 176 5.74 6.85 -6.77
C ASP A 176 4.64 5.84 -6.42
N VAL A 177 3.40 6.32 -6.40
CA VAL A 177 2.21 5.52 -6.10
C VAL A 177 1.94 4.50 -7.20
N ASP A 178 2.02 4.91 -8.46
CA ASP A 178 1.82 4.01 -9.60
C ASP A 178 2.92 2.93 -9.65
N ALA A 179 4.17 3.30 -9.45
CA ALA A 179 5.28 2.36 -9.32
C ALA A 179 5.12 1.41 -8.13
N GLY A 180 4.57 1.89 -7.00
CA GLY A 180 4.23 1.07 -5.85
C GLY A 180 3.24 -0.05 -6.16
N ARG A 181 2.23 0.22 -7.01
CA ARG A 181 1.28 -0.80 -7.48
C ARG A 181 1.95 -1.85 -8.39
N VAL A 182 2.86 -1.41 -9.25
CA VAL A 182 3.60 -2.32 -10.14
C VAL A 182 4.43 -3.31 -9.33
N VAL A 183 5.27 -2.84 -8.39
CA VAL A 183 6.09 -3.74 -7.56
C VAL A 183 5.24 -4.66 -6.69
N ALA A 184 4.13 -4.16 -6.16
CA ALA A 184 3.21 -4.97 -5.36
C ALA A 184 2.56 -6.09 -6.18
N SER A 185 2.18 -5.83 -7.43
CA SER A 185 1.61 -6.84 -8.32
C SER A 185 2.64 -7.94 -8.63
N GLY A 186 3.88 -7.56 -8.92
CA GLY A 186 4.98 -8.52 -9.09
C GLY A 186 5.28 -9.32 -7.81
N LEU A 187 5.22 -8.65 -6.64
CA LEU A 187 5.40 -9.32 -5.37
C LEU A 187 4.30 -10.37 -5.11
N VAL A 188 3.02 -10.02 -5.33
CA VAL A 188 1.91 -10.97 -5.11
C VAL A 188 2.07 -12.19 -6.00
N ALA A 189 2.47 -12.02 -7.27
CA ALA A 189 2.78 -13.15 -8.15
C ALA A 189 3.91 -14.03 -7.57
N ARG A 190 4.96 -13.42 -7.01
CA ARG A 190 6.08 -14.15 -6.38
C ARG A 190 5.64 -14.86 -5.08
N LEU A 191 4.78 -14.24 -4.28
CA LEU A 191 4.26 -14.84 -3.05
C LEU A 191 3.49 -16.13 -3.32
N HIS A 192 2.74 -16.23 -4.42
CA HIS A 192 2.04 -17.45 -4.83
C HIS A 192 2.98 -18.61 -5.21
N ALA A 193 4.27 -18.35 -5.38
CA ALA A 193 5.31 -19.38 -5.52
C ALA A 193 6.04 -19.70 -4.20
N ASP A 194 5.56 -19.16 -3.06
CA ASP A 194 6.10 -19.43 -1.72
C ASP A 194 5.15 -20.35 -0.94
N GLU A 195 5.67 -21.47 -0.43
CA GLU A 195 4.88 -22.47 0.29
C GLU A 195 4.27 -21.93 1.58
N GLY A 196 5.02 -21.08 2.30
CA GLY A 196 4.56 -20.48 3.55
C GLY A 196 3.40 -19.51 3.33
N PHE A 197 3.48 -18.71 2.26
CA PHE A 197 2.38 -17.83 1.85
C PHE A 197 1.15 -18.63 1.41
N CYS A 198 1.31 -19.61 0.53
CA CYS A 198 0.20 -20.43 0.03
C CYS A 198 -0.50 -21.18 1.18
N THR A 199 0.26 -21.69 2.15
CA THR A 199 -0.29 -22.34 3.35
C THR A 199 -1.12 -21.34 4.19
N GLN A 200 -0.60 -20.12 4.42
CA GLN A 200 -1.34 -19.12 5.19
C GLN A 200 -2.57 -18.60 4.43
N LEU A 201 -2.48 -18.42 3.14
CA LEU A 201 -3.61 -18.04 2.28
C LEU A 201 -4.72 -19.10 2.30
N ALA A 202 -4.38 -20.38 2.26
CA ALA A 202 -5.35 -21.47 2.37
C ALA A 202 -6.08 -21.47 3.73
N LYS A 203 -5.38 -21.17 4.83
CA LYS A 203 -6.00 -21.00 6.16
C LYS A 203 -6.95 -19.81 6.18
N ALA A 204 -6.54 -18.66 5.64
CA ALA A 204 -7.37 -17.46 5.56
C ALA A 204 -8.65 -17.69 4.72
N LYS A 205 -8.55 -18.37 3.58
CA LYS A 205 -9.71 -18.76 2.76
C LYS A 205 -10.67 -19.68 3.51
N LYS A 206 -10.14 -20.66 4.25
CA LYS A 206 -10.95 -21.59 5.07
C LYS A 206 -11.65 -20.85 6.22
N GLU A 207 -10.98 -19.91 6.89
CA GLU A 207 -11.55 -19.04 7.90
C GLU A 207 -12.69 -18.21 7.33
N PHE A 208 -12.46 -17.51 6.23
CA PHE A 208 -13.45 -16.70 5.53
C PHE A 208 -14.70 -17.51 5.14
N ALA A 209 -14.52 -18.70 4.57
CA ALA A 209 -15.61 -19.58 4.17
C ALA A 209 -16.50 -20.01 5.37
N LYS A 210 -15.90 -20.24 6.54
CA LYS A 210 -16.65 -20.53 7.78
C LYS A 210 -17.46 -19.34 8.24
N LEU A 211 -16.87 -18.13 8.23
CA LEU A 211 -17.52 -16.90 8.65
C LEU A 211 -18.67 -16.54 7.70
N LYS A 212 -18.48 -16.73 6.40
CA LYS A 212 -19.54 -16.51 5.39
C LYS A 212 -20.72 -17.46 5.59
N LYS A 213 -20.48 -18.76 5.83
CA LYS A 213 -21.53 -19.75 6.16
C LYS A 213 -22.27 -19.42 7.46
N ALA A 214 -21.60 -18.78 8.41
CA ALA A 214 -22.18 -18.34 9.67
C ALA A 214 -22.96 -17.01 9.57
N GLY A 215 -23.07 -16.42 8.38
CA GLY A 215 -23.75 -15.14 8.16
C GLY A 215 -23.04 -13.93 8.77
N LYS A 216 -21.74 -14.02 9.03
CA LYS A 216 -20.95 -12.94 9.66
C LYS A 216 -20.32 -11.98 8.66
N VAL A 217 -20.39 -12.26 7.38
CA VAL A 217 -19.85 -11.42 6.28
C VAL A 217 -21.01 -10.64 5.68
N LYS A 218 -20.82 -9.31 5.51
CA LYS A 218 -21.78 -8.38 4.90
C LYS A 218 -21.73 -8.41 3.39
#